data_eefa0f1af693d1b3ee11a99c25b3c835
#
_entry.id   eefa0f1af693d1b3ee11a99c25b3c835
#
_cell.length_a   1.000
_cell.length_b   1.000
_cell.length_c   1.000
_cell.angle_alpha   90.00
_cell.angle_beta   90.00
_cell.angle_gamma   90.00
#
_symmetry.space_group_name_H-M   'P 1'
#
loop_
_entity.id
_entity.type
_entity.pdbx_description
1 polymer ?
#
loop_
_entity_poly.entity_id
_entity_poly.type
_entity_poly.pdbx_seq_one_letter_code
_entity_poly.pdbx_strand_id
1 'polypeptide(L)'
;MIDAFAKDGFDVFSGNEKPLIDNIKSGGAGCISATANINPGKIAETYKKYATPEGETLQGWINEVRGVMQGYVMIPALKYCIAHYGSDASWTPVRPPLVETDEKAGKDMIAKLDKLGFTMPGLKQAMAVAAE
;
A
#
# COMPACT_ATOMS: atom_id res chain seq x y z
N MET A 1 10.82 11.88 17.46
CA MET A 1 10.16 10.81 18.25
C MET A 1 11.10 9.65 18.51
N ILE A 2 11.74 9.06 17.49
CA ILE A 2 12.67 7.95 17.69
C ILE A 2 13.76 8.30 18.70
N ASP A 3 14.51 9.38 18.48
CA ASP A 3 15.61 9.82 19.36
C ASP A 3 15.19 10.09 20.82
N ALA A 4 13.91 10.45 21.00
CA ALA A 4 13.39 10.80 22.32
C ALA A 4 12.89 9.58 23.11
N PHE A 5 12.29 8.61 22.46
CA PHE A 5 11.47 7.57 23.12
C PHE A 5 11.88 6.12 22.81
N ALA A 6 12.63 5.85 21.72
CA ALA A 6 12.98 4.48 21.37
C ALA A 6 13.79 3.78 22.46
N LYS A 7 14.68 4.52 23.16
CA LYS A 7 15.47 4.01 24.31
C LYS A 7 14.61 3.59 25.51
N ASP A 8 13.37 4.09 25.58
CA ASP A 8 12.42 3.76 26.65
C ASP A 8 11.48 2.61 26.22
N GLY A 9 11.80 1.91 25.12
CA GLY A 9 11.02 0.79 24.59
C GLY A 9 9.81 1.20 23.76
N PHE A 10 9.76 2.45 23.25
CA PHE A 10 8.66 2.97 22.47
C PHE A 10 8.87 2.71 20.97
N ASP A 11 8.01 1.88 20.38
CA ASP A 11 8.04 1.61 18.94
C ASP A 11 7.45 2.77 18.13
N VAL A 12 8.21 3.24 17.13
CA VAL A 12 7.79 4.34 16.25
C VAL A 12 7.53 3.81 14.84
N PHE A 13 6.28 3.93 14.40
CA PHE A 13 5.84 3.58 13.05
C PHE A 13 5.62 4.84 12.23
N SER A 14 6.15 4.90 11.00
CA SER A 14 5.80 5.96 10.06
C SER A 14 4.37 5.79 9.55
N GLY A 15 3.65 6.89 9.30
CA GLY A 15 2.25 6.89 8.82
C GLY A 15 2.08 6.51 7.35
N ASN A 16 3.15 6.15 6.67
CA ASN A 16 3.16 5.60 5.32
C ASN A 16 4.50 4.92 5.04
N GLU A 17 4.57 4.18 3.93
CA GLU A 17 5.73 3.38 3.53
C GLU A 17 6.87 4.16 2.87
N LYS A 18 6.67 5.44 2.48
CA LYS A 18 7.72 6.21 1.79
C LYS A 18 9.04 6.30 2.58
N PRO A 19 9.03 6.62 3.87
CA PRO A 19 10.25 6.65 4.66
C PRO A 19 10.54 5.31 5.36
N LEU A 20 10.07 4.16 4.86
CA LEU A 20 10.15 2.90 5.59
C LEU A 20 11.60 2.51 5.92
N ILE A 21 12.49 2.51 4.93
CA ILE A 21 13.91 2.17 5.15
C ILE A 21 14.57 3.19 6.08
N ASP A 22 14.36 4.48 5.87
CA ASP A 22 14.94 5.53 6.72
C ASP A 22 14.43 5.44 8.16
N ASN A 23 13.13 5.13 8.33
CA ASN A 23 12.53 4.92 9.65
C ASN A 23 13.21 3.75 10.39
N ILE A 24 13.41 2.61 9.70
CA ILE A 24 14.07 1.44 10.30
C ILE A 24 15.54 1.73 10.60
N LYS A 25 16.28 2.33 9.67
CA LYS A 25 17.70 2.71 9.86
C LYS A 25 17.87 3.69 11.02
N SER A 26 16.86 4.49 11.32
CA SER A 26 16.84 5.43 12.46
C SER A 26 16.39 4.79 13.78
N GLY A 27 16.09 3.48 13.80
CA GLY A 27 15.61 2.77 14.99
C GLY A 27 14.08 2.74 15.15
N GLY A 28 13.32 3.08 14.11
CA GLY A 28 11.87 2.88 14.09
C GLY A 28 11.46 1.44 13.80
N ALA A 29 10.23 1.09 14.12
CA ALA A 29 9.72 -0.28 14.07
C ALA A 29 9.09 -0.67 12.73
N GLY A 30 8.74 0.30 11.87
CA GLY A 30 8.09 0.01 10.59
C GLY A 30 7.15 1.10 10.11
N CYS A 31 6.11 0.74 9.38
CA CYS A 31 5.07 1.69 8.96
C CYS A 31 3.65 1.13 9.13
N ILE A 32 2.69 2.05 9.29
CA ILE A 32 1.26 1.77 9.24
C ILE A 32 0.71 2.58 8.06
N SER A 33 0.41 1.92 6.95
CA SER A 33 0.10 2.58 5.68
C SER A 33 -1.21 2.13 5.07
N ALA A 34 -1.95 3.09 4.49
CA ALA A 34 -3.18 2.82 3.75
C ALA A 34 -2.94 1.90 2.53
N THR A 35 -1.85 2.10 1.79
CA THR A 35 -1.49 1.27 0.63
C THR A 35 -1.05 -0.14 1.00
N ALA A 36 -0.78 -0.43 2.28
CA ALA A 36 -0.58 -1.80 2.75
C ALA A 36 -1.82 -2.70 2.53
N ASN A 37 -3.02 -2.11 2.36
CA ASN A 37 -4.22 -2.87 2.01
C ASN A 37 -4.19 -3.46 0.59
N ILE A 38 -3.37 -2.91 -0.30
CA ILE A 38 -3.24 -3.41 -1.69
C ILE A 38 -1.84 -3.92 -2.01
N ASN A 39 -0.83 -3.57 -1.21
CA ASN A 39 0.58 -3.88 -1.46
C ASN A 39 1.33 -4.40 -0.23
N PRO A 40 0.74 -5.27 0.60
CA PRO A 40 1.38 -5.70 1.85
C PRO A 40 2.67 -6.50 1.59
N GLY A 41 2.68 -7.34 0.55
CA GLY A 41 3.80 -8.23 0.25
C GLY A 41 5.08 -7.46 -0.08
N LYS A 42 5.01 -6.45 -0.96
CA LYS A 42 6.19 -5.66 -1.34
C LYS A 42 6.66 -4.74 -0.22
N ILE A 43 5.74 -4.19 0.58
CA ILE A 43 6.10 -3.40 1.76
C ILE A 43 6.82 -4.28 2.80
N ALA A 44 6.31 -5.48 3.06
CA ALA A 44 6.96 -6.43 3.97
C ALA A 44 8.30 -6.94 3.43
N GLU A 45 8.45 -7.14 2.11
CA GLU A 45 9.72 -7.50 1.47
C GLU A 45 10.74 -6.37 1.61
N THR A 46 10.34 -5.11 1.39
CA THR A 46 11.18 -3.93 1.60
C THR A 46 11.66 -3.87 3.06
N TYR A 47 10.76 -4.07 4.01
CA TYR A 47 11.10 -4.14 5.43
C TYR A 47 12.18 -5.19 5.72
N LYS A 48 12.01 -6.41 5.19
CA LYS A 48 12.97 -7.50 5.43
C LYS A 48 14.35 -7.25 4.81
N LYS A 49 14.39 -6.50 3.69
CA LYS A 49 15.60 -6.23 2.90
C LYS A 49 16.16 -4.82 3.09
N TYR A 50 15.74 -4.08 4.11
CA TYR A 50 16.03 -2.65 4.30
C TYR A 50 17.53 -2.29 4.27
N ALA A 51 18.41 -3.23 4.62
CA ALA A 51 19.87 -3.04 4.67
C ALA A 51 20.59 -3.51 3.39
N THR A 52 19.86 -3.83 2.32
CA THR A 52 20.43 -4.36 1.07
C THR A 52 20.14 -3.44 -0.12
N PRO A 53 20.96 -3.49 -1.21
CA PRO A 53 20.66 -2.77 -2.45
C PRO A 53 19.30 -3.14 -3.07
N GLU A 54 18.86 -4.39 -2.90
CA GLU A 54 17.55 -4.83 -3.34
C GLU A 54 16.43 -4.13 -2.56
N GLY A 55 16.61 -3.93 -1.26
CA GLY A 55 15.68 -3.16 -0.43
C GLY A 55 15.50 -1.73 -0.91
N GLU A 56 16.59 -1.05 -1.29
CA GLU A 56 16.53 0.31 -1.86
C GLU A 56 15.77 0.32 -3.21
N THR A 57 15.97 -0.69 -4.05
CA THR A 57 15.20 -0.84 -5.31
C THR A 57 13.70 -1.04 -5.01
N LEU A 58 13.37 -1.91 -4.06
CA LEU A 58 11.99 -2.15 -3.62
C LEU A 58 11.35 -0.88 -3.03
N GLN A 59 12.10 -0.12 -2.22
CA GLN A 59 11.65 1.17 -1.69
C GLN A 59 11.29 2.16 -2.80
N GLY A 60 12.11 2.24 -3.85
CA GLY A 60 11.80 3.03 -5.04
C GLY A 60 10.48 2.63 -5.66
N TRP A 61 10.28 1.34 -5.89
CA TRP A 61 9.07 0.81 -6.50
C TRP A 61 7.81 1.03 -5.64
N ILE A 62 7.85 0.75 -4.32
CA ILE A 62 6.68 1.02 -3.46
C ILE A 62 6.36 2.52 -3.37
N ASN A 63 7.38 3.39 -3.50
CA ASN A 63 7.17 4.84 -3.55
C ASN A 63 6.44 5.27 -4.84
N GLU A 64 6.73 4.63 -5.98
CA GLU A 64 6.03 4.87 -7.24
C GLU A 64 4.58 4.44 -7.15
N VAL A 65 4.30 3.23 -6.64
CA VAL A 65 2.93 2.75 -6.38
C VAL A 65 2.18 3.73 -5.47
N ARG A 66 2.79 4.15 -4.37
CA ARG A 66 2.22 5.16 -3.47
C ARG A 66 1.96 6.48 -4.17
N GLY A 67 2.88 6.91 -5.05
CA GLY A 67 2.76 8.12 -5.86
C GLY A 67 1.51 8.10 -6.73
N VAL A 68 1.24 6.99 -7.40
CA VAL A 68 0.00 6.79 -8.17
C VAL A 68 -1.22 6.95 -7.27
N MET A 69 -1.26 6.24 -6.14
CA MET A 69 -2.41 6.25 -5.23
C MET A 69 -2.69 7.63 -4.60
N GLN A 70 -1.64 8.43 -4.34
CA GLN A 70 -1.78 9.81 -3.81
C GLN A 70 -2.45 10.78 -4.77
N GLY A 71 -2.55 10.46 -6.05
CA GLY A 71 -3.27 11.25 -7.05
C GLY A 71 -4.80 11.11 -6.96
N TYR A 72 -5.32 10.27 -6.06
CA TYR A 72 -6.75 9.96 -5.93
C TYR A 72 -7.20 10.04 -4.47
N VAL A 73 -8.52 10.09 -4.25
CA VAL A 73 -9.08 9.97 -2.89
C VAL A 73 -8.80 8.56 -2.38
N MET A 74 -7.96 8.44 -1.35
CA MET A 74 -7.28 7.20 -0.97
C MET A 74 -8.23 6.01 -0.76
N ILE A 75 -9.26 6.12 0.09
CA ILE A 75 -10.11 4.98 0.46
C ILE A 75 -10.92 4.46 -0.74
N PRO A 76 -11.64 5.31 -1.51
CA PRO A 76 -12.31 4.84 -2.73
C PRO A 76 -11.36 4.23 -3.75
N ALA A 77 -10.17 4.80 -3.93
CA ALA A 77 -9.16 4.29 -4.86
C ALA A 77 -8.64 2.90 -4.46
N LEU A 78 -8.35 2.67 -3.18
CA LEU A 78 -7.95 1.35 -2.67
C LEU A 78 -9.05 0.31 -2.91
N LYS A 79 -10.30 0.66 -2.64
CA LYS A 79 -11.45 -0.21 -2.89
C LYS A 79 -11.63 -0.53 -4.38
N TYR A 80 -11.44 0.47 -5.24
CA TYR A 80 -11.46 0.28 -6.70
C TYR A 80 -10.36 -0.69 -7.15
N CYS A 81 -9.15 -0.57 -6.62
CA CYS A 81 -8.06 -1.53 -6.90
C CYS A 81 -8.45 -2.96 -6.51
N ILE A 82 -9.00 -3.15 -5.30
CA ILE A 82 -9.41 -4.48 -4.83
C ILE A 82 -10.51 -5.04 -5.73
N ALA A 83 -11.53 -4.22 -6.08
CA ALA A 83 -12.60 -4.61 -6.99
C ALA A 83 -12.06 -5.06 -8.36
N HIS A 84 -11.12 -4.29 -8.92
CA HIS A 84 -10.54 -4.56 -10.25
C HIS A 84 -9.70 -5.85 -10.25
N TYR A 85 -8.68 -5.95 -9.39
CA TYR A 85 -7.77 -7.09 -9.37
C TYR A 85 -8.42 -8.36 -8.79
N GLY A 86 -9.42 -8.20 -7.93
CA GLY A 86 -10.23 -9.30 -7.39
C GLY A 86 -11.36 -9.76 -8.31
N SER A 87 -11.71 -8.95 -9.33
CA SER A 87 -12.87 -9.17 -10.20
C SER A 87 -14.21 -9.21 -9.44
N ASP A 88 -14.35 -8.35 -8.41
CA ASP A 88 -15.52 -8.28 -7.53
C ASP A 88 -15.94 -6.82 -7.30
N ALA A 89 -16.96 -6.38 -8.04
CA ALA A 89 -17.47 -5.02 -7.95
C ALA A 89 -18.14 -4.66 -6.61
N SER A 90 -18.44 -5.65 -5.76
CA SER A 90 -19.02 -5.40 -4.43
C SER A 90 -18.09 -4.61 -3.50
N TRP A 91 -16.83 -4.48 -3.86
CA TRP A 91 -15.84 -3.69 -3.12
C TRP A 91 -15.91 -2.18 -3.40
N THR A 92 -16.54 -1.71 -4.49
CA THR A 92 -16.54 -0.29 -4.84
C THR A 92 -17.33 0.63 -3.90
N PRO A 93 -18.47 0.23 -3.31
CA PRO A 93 -19.27 1.12 -2.48
C PRO A 93 -18.51 1.69 -1.29
N VAL A 94 -18.68 2.99 -1.04
CA VAL A 94 -18.11 3.69 0.12
C VAL A 94 -19.22 4.38 0.92
N ARG A 95 -18.93 4.74 2.15
CA ARG A 95 -19.87 5.46 3.02
C ARG A 95 -19.64 6.98 2.93
N PRO A 96 -20.68 7.80 3.04
CA PRO A 96 -20.52 9.24 3.18
C PRO A 96 -19.56 9.61 4.33
N PRO A 97 -18.76 10.67 4.19
CA PRO A 97 -18.80 11.66 3.11
C PRO A 97 -17.99 11.27 1.85
N LEU A 98 -17.48 10.04 1.77
CA LEU A 98 -16.72 9.59 0.60
C LEU A 98 -17.66 9.35 -0.58
N VAL A 99 -17.10 9.53 -1.79
CA VAL A 99 -17.73 9.20 -3.06
C VAL A 99 -16.90 8.15 -3.76
N GLU A 100 -17.55 7.21 -4.44
CA GLU A 100 -16.86 6.17 -5.21
C GLU A 100 -15.94 6.77 -6.27
N THR A 101 -14.84 6.09 -6.57
CA THR A 101 -13.97 6.46 -7.67
C THR A 101 -14.73 6.29 -8.98
N ASP A 102 -14.83 7.35 -9.78
CA ASP A 102 -15.47 7.27 -11.10
C ASP A 102 -14.68 6.36 -12.05
N GLU A 103 -15.38 5.80 -13.04
CA GLU A 103 -14.84 4.78 -13.93
C GLU A 103 -13.60 5.28 -14.72
N LYS A 104 -13.61 6.55 -15.15
CA LYS A 104 -12.49 7.15 -15.90
C LYS A 104 -11.25 7.28 -15.04
N ALA A 105 -11.40 7.83 -13.83
CA ALA A 105 -10.32 7.98 -12.87
C ALA A 105 -9.79 6.59 -12.42
N GLY A 106 -10.69 5.63 -12.20
CA GLY A 106 -10.33 4.27 -11.86
C GLY A 106 -9.51 3.58 -12.95
N LYS A 107 -9.95 3.65 -14.21
CA LYS A 107 -9.21 3.08 -15.35
C LYS A 107 -7.84 3.75 -15.53
N ASP A 108 -7.74 5.07 -15.40
CA ASP A 108 -6.45 5.80 -15.47
C ASP A 108 -5.51 5.36 -14.36
N MET A 109 -6.01 5.21 -13.14
CA MET A 109 -5.24 4.70 -11.99
C MET A 109 -4.71 3.28 -12.24
N ILE A 110 -5.56 2.35 -12.67
CA ILE A 110 -5.17 0.97 -12.97
C ILE A 110 -4.11 0.94 -14.08
N ALA A 111 -4.30 1.69 -15.16
CA ALA A 111 -3.32 1.76 -16.24
C ALA A 111 -1.94 2.27 -15.79
N LYS A 112 -1.89 3.18 -14.81
CA LYS A 112 -0.63 3.63 -14.19
C LYS A 112 0.01 2.55 -13.32
N LEU A 113 -0.79 1.82 -12.53
CA LEU A 113 -0.31 0.71 -11.72
C LEU A 113 0.21 -0.46 -12.59
N ASP A 114 -0.51 -0.80 -13.67
CA ASP A 114 -0.11 -1.85 -14.60
C ASP A 114 1.24 -1.55 -15.27
N LYS A 115 1.51 -0.27 -15.61
CA LYS A 115 2.81 0.17 -16.13
C LYS A 115 3.95 -0.05 -15.15
N LEU A 116 3.69 -0.05 -13.85
CA LEU A 116 4.66 -0.36 -12.80
C LEU A 116 4.80 -1.87 -12.56
N GLY A 117 4.06 -2.71 -13.29
CA GLY A 117 4.00 -4.15 -13.06
C GLY A 117 3.30 -4.52 -11.73
N PHE A 118 2.41 -3.65 -11.25
CA PHE A 118 1.67 -3.90 -10.02
C PHE A 118 0.72 -5.08 -10.17
N THR A 119 0.68 -5.94 -9.17
CA THR A 119 -0.26 -7.07 -9.10
C THR A 119 -0.69 -7.30 -7.65
N MET A 120 -1.80 -7.99 -7.47
CA MET A 120 -2.31 -8.42 -6.16
C MET A 120 -2.38 -9.96 -6.10
N PRO A 121 -1.23 -10.64 -5.94
CA PRO A 121 -1.19 -12.10 -5.95
C PRO A 121 -1.97 -12.66 -4.75
N GLY A 122 -2.72 -13.75 -4.99
CA GLY A 122 -3.52 -14.42 -3.95
C GLY A 122 -4.90 -13.79 -3.68
N LEU A 123 -5.19 -12.59 -4.20
CA LEU A 123 -6.46 -11.91 -3.91
C LEU A 123 -7.68 -12.73 -4.39
N LYS A 124 -7.64 -13.28 -5.60
CA LYS A 124 -8.77 -14.07 -6.14
C LYS A 124 -9.03 -15.34 -5.34
N GLN A 125 -7.97 -16.02 -4.88
CA GLN A 125 -8.09 -17.20 -4.01
C GLN A 125 -8.70 -16.83 -2.65
N ALA A 126 -8.25 -15.74 -2.04
CA ALA A 126 -8.78 -15.26 -0.77
C ALA A 126 -10.27 -14.87 -0.86
N MET A 127 -10.68 -14.24 -1.97
CA MET A 127 -12.08 -13.87 -2.21
C MET A 127 -12.97 -15.11 -2.46
N ALA A 128 -12.48 -16.14 -3.14
CA ALA A 128 -13.22 -17.38 -3.36
C ALA A 128 -13.52 -18.10 -2.04
N VAL A 129 -12.53 -18.20 -1.14
CA VAL A 129 -12.71 -18.82 0.20
C VAL A 129 -13.69 -18.04 1.08
N ALA A 130 -13.74 -16.71 0.96
CA ALA A 130 -14.67 -15.88 1.73
C ALA A 130 -16.13 -15.95 1.26
N ALA A 131 -16.38 -16.53 0.07
CA ALA A 131 -17.72 -16.68 -0.53
C ALA A 131 -18.38 -18.04 -0.19
N GLU A 132 -17.65 -18.97 0.44
CA GLU A 132 -18.13 -20.25 0.96
C GLU A 132 -18.64 -20.12 2.40
#